data_cd33881740168891fda89a25913fe0de
#
_entry.id   cd33881740168891fda89a25913fe0de
#
_cell.length_a   1.000
_cell.length_b   1.000
_cell.length_c   1.000
_cell.angle_alpha   90.00
_cell.angle_beta   90.00
_cell.angle_gamma   90.00
#
_symmetry.space_group_name_H-M   'P 1'
#
loop_
_entity.id
_entity.type
_entity.pdbx_description
1 polymer ?
#
loop_
_entity_poly.entity_id
_entity_poly.type
_entity_poly.pdbx_seq_one_letter_code
_entity_poly.pdbx_strand_id
1 'polypeptide(L)'
;TKLEMAMLSYFYGMKMDYLLNDSRTEEALEVGLKREKLLKSIARLPEKNEAFLDLQYTYLYAKMSYICYLEGEYEQAEKYYQQYLSTKNAYTPDGQTYGIPYLLKSKQYRKVVDRCQDFKKLIQQQQDTVNLQYISILQKEVKAYLGLKDFEKVAALRESIISITDSVNSKDKQNAALELDAIYKATEQEEYIAEQTFQLRVRNISLAFLGCITFLTLFMLWRIWR
;
A
#
# COMPACT_ATOMS: atom_id res chain seq x y z
N THR A 1 -20.94 -8.25 -14.13
CA THR A 1 -21.52 -7.53 -12.97
C THR A 1 -20.84 -6.19 -12.76
N LYS A 2 -21.44 -5.26 -11.98
CA LYS A 2 -20.82 -3.96 -11.61
C LYS A 2 -19.46 -4.15 -10.95
N LEU A 3 -19.35 -5.15 -10.07
CA LEU A 3 -18.11 -5.49 -9.37
C LEU A 3 -17.00 -5.91 -10.34
N GLU A 4 -17.31 -6.77 -11.29
CA GLU A 4 -16.36 -7.22 -12.31
C GLU A 4 -15.82 -6.05 -13.16
N MET A 5 -16.70 -5.13 -13.56
CA MET A 5 -16.31 -3.94 -14.31
C MET A 5 -15.42 -3.01 -13.48
N ALA A 6 -15.72 -2.83 -12.19
CA ALA A 6 -14.89 -2.05 -11.27
C ALA A 6 -13.52 -2.70 -11.08
N MET A 7 -13.46 -4.02 -10.87
CA MET A 7 -12.21 -4.78 -10.79
C MET A 7 -11.40 -4.68 -12.11
N LEU A 8 -12.06 -4.81 -13.26
CA LEU A 8 -11.40 -4.67 -14.56
C LEU A 8 -10.81 -3.26 -14.74
N SER A 9 -11.52 -2.20 -14.30
CA SER A 9 -10.98 -0.85 -14.30
C SER A 9 -9.72 -0.72 -13.44
N TYR A 10 -9.70 -1.37 -12.27
CA TYR A 10 -8.53 -1.41 -11.40
C TYR A 10 -7.35 -2.12 -12.08
N PHE A 11 -7.58 -3.29 -12.67
CA PHE A 11 -6.54 -4.03 -13.42
C PHE A 11 -5.97 -3.22 -14.59
N TYR A 12 -6.80 -2.49 -15.34
CA TYR A 12 -6.29 -1.58 -16.36
C TYR A 12 -5.41 -0.48 -15.77
N GLY A 13 -5.78 0.05 -14.58
CA GLY A 13 -4.95 1.02 -13.87
C GLY A 13 -3.57 0.47 -13.53
N MET A 14 -3.51 -0.73 -12.94
CA MET A 14 -2.24 -1.42 -12.61
C MET A 14 -1.43 -1.72 -13.87
N LYS A 15 -2.08 -2.16 -14.95
CA LYS A 15 -1.40 -2.42 -16.22
C LYS A 15 -0.80 -1.15 -16.82
N MET A 16 -1.49 -0.01 -16.72
CA MET A 16 -0.93 1.28 -17.13
C MET A 16 0.33 1.62 -16.34
N ASP A 17 0.33 1.39 -15.00
CA ASP A 17 1.50 1.65 -14.14
C ASP A 17 2.68 0.77 -14.54
N TYR A 18 2.43 -0.52 -14.73
CA TYR A 18 3.46 -1.46 -15.16
C TYR A 18 4.08 -1.05 -16.49
N LEU A 19 3.25 -0.74 -17.50
CA LEU A 19 3.72 -0.33 -18.83
C LEU A 19 4.50 0.99 -18.80
N LEU A 20 4.09 1.95 -17.95
CA LEU A 20 4.82 3.20 -17.75
C LEU A 20 6.19 2.98 -17.10
N ASN A 21 6.27 2.10 -16.09
CA ASN A 21 7.54 1.74 -15.46
C ASN A 21 8.49 1.04 -16.41
N ASP A 22 7.94 0.29 -17.38
CA ASP A 22 8.68 -0.39 -18.45
C ASP A 22 8.94 0.51 -19.69
N SER A 23 8.60 1.81 -19.60
CA SER A 23 8.73 2.80 -20.68
C SER A 23 7.94 2.47 -21.97
N ARG A 24 6.89 1.65 -21.87
CA ARG A 24 5.98 1.23 -22.97
C ARG A 24 4.78 2.19 -23.02
N THR A 25 5.04 3.43 -23.39
CA THR A 25 4.07 4.53 -23.27
C THR A 25 2.92 4.40 -24.29
N GLU A 26 3.17 3.98 -25.53
CA GLU A 26 2.13 3.72 -26.53
C GLU A 26 1.12 2.67 -26.04
N GLU A 27 1.60 1.56 -25.48
CA GLU A 27 0.73 0.51 -24.96
C GLU A 27 -0.02 0.97 -23.70
N ALA A 28 0.62 1.79 -22.87
CA ALA A 28 -0.05 2.42 -21.72
C ALA A 28 -1.19 3.35 -22.17
N LEU A 29 -1.00 4.08 -23.27
CA LEU A 29 -2.04 4.92 -23.88
C LEU A 29 -3.23 4.07 -24.35
N GLU A 30 -2.98 2.97 -25.08
CA GLU A 30 -4.05 2.06 -25.51
C GLU A 30 -4.85 1.50 -24.35
N VAL A 31 -4.17 1.06 -23.27
CA VAL A 31 -4.84 0.54 -22.07
C VAL A 31 -5.64 1.64 -21.40
N GLY A 32 -5.13 2.88 -21.35
CA GLY A 32 -5.84 4.04 -20.83
C GLY A 32 -7.13 4.34 -21.57
N LEU A 33 -7.10 4.30 -22.91
CA LEU A 33 -8.28 4.46 -23.77
C LEU A 33 -9.34 3.35 -23.54
N LYS A 34 -8.88 2.09 -23.37
CA LYS A 34 -9.76 0.97 -23.02
C LYS A 34 -10.42 1.18 -21.65
N ARG A 35 -9.63 1.65 -20.67
CA ARG A 35 -10.13 1.99 -19.33
C ARG A 35 -11.13 3.13 -19.37
N GLU A 36 -10.86 4.18 -20.14
CA GLU A 36 -11.80 5.32 -20.30
C GLU A 36 -13.14 4.86 -20.86
N LYS A 37 -13.11 4.01 -21.91
CA LYS A 37 -14.34 3.41 -22.50
C LYS A 37 -15.11 2.58 -21.47
N LEU A 38 -14.42 1.80 -20.66
CA LEU A 38 -15.03 1.00 -19.59
C LEU A 38 -15.68 1.90 -18.54
N LEU A 39 -14.99 2.94 -18.07
CA LEU A 39 -15.54 3.88 -17.08
C LEU A 39 -16.78 4.63 -17.62
N LYS A 40 -16.78 5.03 -18.89
CA LYS A 40 -17.96 5.59 -19.55
C LYS A 40 -19.13 4.60 -19.58
N SER A 41 -18.87 3.31 -19.72
CA SER A 41 -19.90 2.26 -19.64
C SER A 41 -20.45 2.11 -18.22
N ILE A 42 -19.57 2.10 -17.20
CA ILE A 42 -19.97 2.05 -15.79
C ILE A 42 -20.81 3.28 -15.41
N ALA A 43 -20.43 4.47 -15.90
CA ALA A 43 -21.16 5.71 -15.63
C ALA A 43 -22.61 5.74 -16.17
N ARG A 44 -22.94 4.87 -17.13
CA ARG A 44 -24.29 4.71 -17.70
C ARG A 44 -25.17 3.73 -16.94
N LEU A 45 -24.59 2.96 -16.01
CA LEU A 45 -25.34 1.97 -15.23
C LEU A 45 -26.29 2.67 -14.24
N PRO A 46 -27.48 2.11 -14.00
CA PRO A 46 -28.34 2.56 -12.91
C PRO A 46 -27.61 2.36 -11.56
N GLU A 47 -27.88 3.25 -10.60
CA GLU A 47 -27.26 3.22 -9.27
C GLU A 47 -25.71 3.25 -9.32
N LYS A 48 -25.15 4.08 -10.18
CA LYS A 48 -23.70 4.31 -10.25
C LYS A 48 -23.18 4.91 -8.94
N ASN A 49 -22.01 4.50 -8.52
CA ASN A 49 -21.29 5.14 -7.42
C ASN A 49 -20.50 6.33 -7.97
N GLU A 50 -21.00 7.55 -7.75
CA GLU A 50 -20.40 8.78 -8.28
C GLU A 50 -19.02 9.06 -7.64
N ALA A 51 -18.85 8.79 -6.35
CA ALA A 51 -17.56 8.98 -5.67
C ALA A 51 -16.50 8.03 -6.24
N PHE A 52 -16.87 6.77 -6.49
CA PHE A 52 -15.99 5.81 -7.15
C PHE A 52 -15.59 6.28 -8.55
N LEU A 53 -16.57 6.72 -9.36
CA LEU A 53 -16.29 7.19 -10.72
C LEU A 53 -15.39 8.43 -10.72
N ASP A 54 -15.65 9.39 -9.84
CA ASP A 54 -14.84 10.59 -9.70
C ASP A 54 -13.37 10.25 -9.38
N LEU A 55 -13.14 9.35 -8.41
CA LEU A 55 -11.81 8.86 -8.09
C LEU A 55 -11.14 8.16 -9.28
N GLN A 56 -11.87 7.28 -9.99
CA GLN A 56 -11.32 6.55 -11.13
C GLN A 56 -10.98 7.48 -12.30
N TYR A 57 -11.80 8.46 -12.58
CA TYR A 57 -11.54 9.47 -13.61
C TYR A 57 -10.39 10.39 -13.22
N THR A 58 -10.28 10.79 -11.95
CA THR A 58 -9.15 11.58 -11.45
C THR A 58 -7.83 10.88 -11.74
N TYR A 59 -7.74 9.63 -11.35
CA TYR A 59 -6.53 8.82 -11.56
C TYR A 59 -6.25 8.58 -13.05
N LEU A 60 -7.28 8.24 -13.84
CA LEU A 60 -7.13 8.00 -15.26
C LEU A 60 -6.65 9.26 -16.00
N TYR A 61 -7.32 10.39 -15.81
CA TYR A 61 -7.02 11.60 -16.57
C TYR A 61 -5.68 12.21 -16.19
N ALA A 62 -5.30 12.16 -14.91
CA ALA A 62 -3.96 12.56 -14.49
C ALA A 62 -2.88 11.70 -15.16
N LYS A 63 -3.10 10.40 -15.30
CA LYS A 63 -2.17 9.48 -15.94
C LYS A 63 -2.13 9.65 -17.45
N MET A 64 -3.31 9.80 -18.09
CA MET A 64 -3.40 10.05 -19.53
C MET A 64 -2.74 11.38 -19.93
N SER A 65 -2.84 12.42 -19.11
CA SER A 65 -2.15 13.69 -19.38
C SER A 65 -0.63 13.50 -19.41
N TYR A 66 -0.08 12.69 -18.51
CA TYR A 66 1.33 12.38 -18.47
C TYR A 66 1.77 11.53 -19.67
N ILE A 67 1.00 10.48 -20.01
CA ILE A 67 1.30 9.58 -21.14
C ILE A 67 1.28 10.36 -22.48
N CYS A 68 0.21 11.10 -22.75
CA CYS A 68 0.12 11.92 -23.97
C CYS A 68 1.26 12.93 -24.08
N TYR A 69 1.70 13.51 -22.95
CA TYR A 69 2.85 14.40 -22.96
C TYR A 69 4.16 13.67 -23.33
N LEU A 70 4.34 12.42 -22.88
CA LEU A 70 5.50 11.60 -23.22
C LEU A 70 5.53 11.24 -24.72
N GLU A 71 4.36 11.01 -25.31
CA GLU A 71 4.18 10.71 -26.74
C GLU A 71 4.27 11.98 -27.64
N GLY A 72 4.43 13.17 -27.05
CA GLY A 72 4.49 14.43 -27.80
C GLY A 72 3.12 14.99 -28.19
N GLU A 73 2.03 14.39 -27.73
CA GLU A 73 0.65 14.82 -27.98
C GLU A 73 0.24 15.91 -26.96
N TYR A 74 0.89 17.07 -27.04
CA TYR A 74 0.78 18.12 -26.01
C TYR A 74 -0.62 18.70 -25.85
N GLU A 75 -1.37 18.88 -26.93
CA GLU A 75 -2.76 19.37 -26.87
C GLU A 75 -3.68 18.37 -26.16
N GLN A 76 -3.53 17.09 -26.47
CA GLN A 76 -4.30 16.04 -25.84
C GLN A 76 -3.88 15.87 -24.37
N ALA A 77 -2.60 16.01 -24.05
CA ALA A 77 -2.10 15.99 -22.67
C ALA A 77 -2.74 17.09 -21.82
N GLU A 78 -2.79 18.35 -22.36
CA GLU A 78 -3.45 19.45 -21.66
C GLU A 78 -4.95 19.21 -21.50
N LYS A 79 -5.61 18.69 -22.53
CA LYS A 79 -7.05 18.35 -22.45
C LYS A 79 -7.34 17.33 -21.33
N TYR A 80 -6.54 16.27 -21.22
CA TYR A 80 -6.67 15.31 -20.13
C TYR A 80 -6.34 15.93 -18.78
N TYR A 81 -5.37 16.83 -18.72
CA TYR A 81 -5.06 17.55 -17.49
C TYR A 81 -6.22 18.44 -17.04
N GLN A 82 -6.90 19.12 -17.95
CA GLN A 82 -8.12 19.90 -17.64
C GLN A 82 -9.28 19.00 -17.20
N GLN A 83 -9.44 17.81 -17.80
CA GLN A 83 -10.41 16.82 -17.35
C GLN A 83 -10.09 16.30 -15.95
N TYR A 84 -8.81 16.06 -15.63
CA TYR A 84 -8.39 15.75 -14.28
C TYR A 84 -8.78 16.86 -13.30
N LEU A 85 -8.51 18.12 -13.62
CA LEU A 85 -8.87 19.26 -12.78
C LEU A 85 -10.39 19.46 -12.63
N SER A 86 -11.22 18.91 -13.51
CA SER A 86 -12.69 18.97 -13.40
C SER A 86 -13.26 17.97 -12.39
N THR A 87 -12.48 17.00 -11.93
CA THR A 87 -12.89 16.02 -10.93
C THR A 87 -12.80 16.59 -9.51
N LYS A 88 -13.69 16.17 -8.61
CA LYS A 88 -13.69 16.63 -7.20
C LYS A 88 -12.48 16.10 -6.46
N ASN A 89 -12.11 14.86 -6.73
CA ASN A 89 -10.97 14.21 -6.06
C ASN A 89 -9.62 14.84 -6.42
N ALA A 90 -9.48 15.57 -7.54
CA ALA A 90 -8.25 16.29 -7.90
C ALA A 90 -7.85 17.35 -6.87
N TYR A 91 -8.78 17.80 -6.04
CA TYR A 91 -8.56 18.79 -4.98
C TYR A 91 -8.40 18.18 -3.59
N THR A 92 -8.51 16.87 -3.47
CA THR A 92 -8.13 16.18 -2.24
C THR A 92 -6.60 16.10 -2.14
N PRO A 93 -6.03 15.93 -0.96
CA PRO A 93 -4.59 15.84 -0.79
C PRO A 93 -3.93 14.76 -1.66
N ASP A 94 -4.49 13.56 -1.65
CA ASP A 94 -4.00 12.46 -2.49
C ASP A 94 -4.21 12.75 -3.98
N GLY A 95 -5.40 13.23 -4.33
CA GLY A 95 -5.74 13.55 -5.70
C GLY A 95 -4.81 14.59 -6.34
N GLN A 96 -4.38 15.60 -5.59
CA GLN A 96 -3.44 16.61 -6.05
C GLN A 96 -2.09 16.01 -6.47
N THR A 97 -1.68 14.91 -5.86
CA THR A 97 -0.40 14.27 -6.17
C THR A 97 -0.38 13.55 -7.52
N TYR A 98 -1.54 13.12 -8.03
CA TYR A 98 -1.63 12.38 -9.28
C TYR A 98 -1.25 13.20 -10.51
N GLY A 99 -1.48 14.51 -10.48
CA GLY A 99 -1.11 15.43 -11.57
C GLY A 99 0.38 15.84 -11.57
N ILE A 100 1.14 15.52 -10.52
CA ILE A 100 2.55 15.97 -10.39
C ILE A 100 3.45 15.43 -11.52
N PRO A 101 3.36 14.15 -11.97
CA PRO A 101 4.20 13.67 -13.08
C PRO A 101 4.06 14.51 -14.36
N TYR A 102 2.84 14.86 -14.73
CA TYR A 102 2.58 15.74 -15.87
C TYR A 102 3.19 17.14 -15.65
N LEU A 103 2.96 17.75 -14.49
CA LEU A 103 3.49 19.08 -14.17
C LEU A 103 5.02 19.12 -14.19
N LEU A 104 5.69 18.08 -13.68
CA LEU A 104 7.17 17.99 -13.73
C LEU A 104 7.66 17.88 -15.18
N LYS A 105 7.02 17.04 -15.99
CA LYS A 105 7.43 16.82 -17.38
C LYS A 105 7.17 18.05 -18.24
N SER A 106 6.04 18.74 -18.04
CA SER A 106 5.69 20.01 -18.69
C SER A 106 6.40 21.23 -18.10
N LYS A 107 7.34 21.03 -17.17
CA LYS A 107 8.19 22.07 -16.55
C LYS A 107 7.39 23.12 -15.75
N GLN A 108 6.20 22.80 -15.30
CA GLN A 108 5.36 23.67 -14.47
C GLN A 108 5.76 23.58 -12.99
N TYR A 109 7.05 23.78 -12.70
CA TYR A 109 7.68 23.48 -11.40
C TYR A 109 7.06 24.24 -10.23
N ARG A 110 6.62 25.50 -10.41
CA ARG A 110 5.96 26.25 -9.32
C ARG A 110 4.68 25.56 -8.86
N LYS A 111 3.86 25.10 -9.81
CA LYS A 111 2.63 24.35 -9.47
C LYS A 111 2.93 23.02 -8.75
N VAL A 112 4.06 22.38 -9.07
CA VAL A 112 4.50 21.18 -8.33
C VAL A 112 4.83 21.54 -6.89
N VAL A 113 5.57 22.63 -6.66
CA VAL A 113 5.90 23.08 -5.30
C VAL A 113 4.64 23.37 -4.49
N ASP A 114 3.69 24.12 -5.07
CA ASP A 114 2.43 24.47 -4.39
C ASP A 114 1.67 23.19 -3.95
N ARG A 115 1.52 22.22 -4.86
CA ARG A 115 0.86 20.93 -4.56
C ARG A 115 1.59 20.11 -3.50
N CYS A 116 2.93 20.07 -3.55
CA CYS A 116 3.72 19.40 -2.55
C CYS A 116 3.57 20.05 -1.17
N GLN A 117 3.51 21.38 -1.13
CA GLN A 117 3.32 22.13 0.12
C GLN A 117 1.93 21.87 0.73
N ASP A 118 0.88 21.87 -0.08
CA ASP A 118 -0.47 21.60 0.42
C ASP A 118 -0.60 20.17 0.96
N PHE A 119 -0.01 19.20 0.28
CA PHE A 119 0.06 17.84 0.78
C PHE A 119 0.87 17.73 2.09
N LYS A 120 2.02 18.40 2.16
CA LYS A 120 2.84 18.41 3.39
C LYS A 120 2.09 18.98 4.58
N LYS A 121 1.35 20.09 4.41
CA LYS A 121 0.52 20.67 5.49
C LYS A 121 -0.46 19.65 6.05
N LEU A 122 -1.08 18.84 5.18
CA LEU A 122 -2.02 17.82 5.63
C LEU A 122 -1.34 16.72 6.43
N ILE A 123 -0.23 16.17 5.93
CA ILE A 123 0.52 15.13 6.65
C ILE A 123 1.02 15.66 7.99
N GLN A 124 1.49 16.89 8.05
CA GLN A 124 1.91 17.52 9.30
C GLN A 124 0.77 17.64 10.31
N GLN A 125 -0.46 17.94 9.87
CA GLN A 125 -1.64 17.94 10.73
C GLN A 125 -1.97 16.57 11.30
N GLN A 126 -1.68 15.50 10.56
CA GLN A 126 -1.86 14.11 10.98
C GLN A 126 -0.70 13.59 11.86
N GLN A 127 0.35 14.39 12.06
CA GLN A 127 1.57 14.03 12.81
C GLN A 127 2.31 12.79 12.27
N ASP A 128 2.09 12.42 11.03
CA ASP A 128 2.72 11.26 10.39
C ASP A 128 3.71 11.67 9.31
N THR A 129 4.79 12.34 9.72
CA THR A 129 5.86 12.81 8.81
C THR A 129 6.97 11.78 8.59
N VAL A 130 6.93 10.63 9.29
CA VAL A 130 7.95 9.57 9.22
C VAL A 130 7.40 8.37 8.44
N ASN A 131 7.22 8.55 7.13
CA ASN A 131 6.74 7.49 6.23
C ASN A 131 7.25 7.67 4.80
N LEU A 132 7.15 6.61 3.99
CA LEU A 132 7.61 6.58 2.59
C LEU A 132 6.81 7.54 1.68
N GLN A 133 5.55 7.81 2.00
CA GLN A 133 4.73 8.73 1.22
C GLN A 133 5.24 10.17 1.35
N TYR A 134 5.61 10.59 2.56
CA TYR A 134 6.19 11.90 2.81
C TYR A 134 7.54 12.06 2.09
N ILE A 135 8.41 11.04 2.15
CA ILE A 135 9.66 11.00 1.39
C ILE A 135 9.40 11.15 -0.11
N SER A 136 8.42 10.45 -0.67
CA SER A 136 8.05 10.55 -2.09
C SER A 136 7.64 11.96 -2.50
N ILE A 137 6.91 12.67 -1.66
CA ILE A 137 6.53 14.07 -1.90
C ILE A 137 7.74 14.99 -1.86
N LEU A 138 8.63 14.84 -0.86
CA LEU A 138 9.87 15.62 -0.81
C LEU A 138 10.76 15.39 -2.05
N GLN A 139 10.83 14.16 -2.55
CA GLN A 139 11.56 13.85 -3.78
C GLN A 139 10.98 14.55 -5.03
N LYS A 140 9.65 14.66 -5.12
CA LYS A 140 8.97 15.41 -6.19
C LYS A 140 9.26 16.91 -6.07
N GLU A 141 9.25 17.44 -4.85
CA GLU A 141 9.60 18.83 -4.57
C GLU A 141 11.06 19.13 -4.91
N VAL A 142 11.99 18.23 -4.60
CA VAL A 142 13.41 18.33 -5.03
C VAL A 142 13.51 18.44 -6.55
N LYS A 143 12.79 17.60 -7.31
CA LYS A 143 12.79 17.68 -8.78
C LYS A 143 12.26 19.03 -9.27
N ALA A 144 11.27 19.59 -8.62
CA ALA A 144 10.74 20.92 -8.98
C ALA A 144 11.77 22.05 -8.70
N TYR A 145 12.39 22.05 -7.54
CA TYR A 145 13.41 23.06 -7.21
C TYR A 145 14.68 22.93 -8.05
N LEU A 146 15.06 21.71 -8.46
CA LEU A 146 16.12 21.52 -9.46
C LEU A 146 15.76 22.20 -10.79
N GLY A 147 14.50 22.06 -11.23
CA GLY A 147 14.01 22.74 -12.43
C GLY A 147 13.95 24.26 -12.30
N LEU A 148 13.71 24.77 -11.09
CA LEU A 148 13.73 26.20 -10.75
C LEU A 148 15.15 26.73 -10.49
N LYS A 149 16.16 25.85 -10.44
CA LYS A 149 17.57 26.15 -10.09
C LYS A 149 17.75 26.72 -8.67
N ASP A 150 16.84 26.39 -7.76
CA ASP A 150 16.93 26.78 -6.34
C ASP A 150 17.70 25.68 -5.57
N PHE A 151 19.02 25.70 -5.70
CA PHE A 151 19.90 24.67 -5.14
C PHE A 151 19.96 24.68 -3.62
N GLU A 152 19.69 25.81 -2.98
CA GLU A 152 19.63 25.91 -1.52
C GLU A 152 18.48 25.06 -0.97
N LYS A 153 17.28 25.20 -1.54
CA LYS A 153 16.14 24.37 -1.16
C LYS A 153 16.32 22.90 -1.51
N VAL A 154 16.99 22.59 -2.63
CA VAL A 154 17.35 21.21 -2.98
C VAL A 154 18.23 20.58 -1.90
N ALA A 155 19.25 21.29 -1.41
CA ALA A 155 20.14 20.79 -0.37
C ALA A 155 19.38 20.53 0.95
N ALA A 156 18.60 21.50 1.42
CA ALA A 156 17.80 21.37 2.64
C ALA A 156 16.77 20.22 2.57
N LEU A 157 16.10 20.05 1.42
CA LEU A 157 15.15 18.95 1.23
C LEU A 157 15.84 17.58 1.19
N ARG A 158 17.01 17.49 0.58
CA ARG A 158 17.79 16.23 0.57
C ARG A 158 18.24 15.83 1.96
N GLU A 159 18.71 16.77 2.77
CA GLU A 159 19.04 16.52 4.17
C GLU A 159 17.82 16.01 4.96
N SER A 160 16.67 16.66 4.77
CA SER A 160 15.41 16.20 5.36
C SER A 160 15.03 14.78 4.92
N ILE A 161 15.19 14.46 3.63
CA ILE A 161 14.92 13.11 3.11
C ILE A 161 15.82 12.07 3.79
N ILE A 162 17.12 12.36 3.93
CA ILE A 162 18.07 11.44 4.59
C ILE A 162 17.63 11.20 6.04
N SER A 163 17.41 12.27 6.81
CA SER A 163 16.99 12.18 8.21
C SER A 163 15.68 11.37 8.40
N ILE A 164 14.70 11.60 7.53
CA ILE A 164 13.42 10.87 7.59
C ILE A 164 13.61 9.42 7.17
N THR A 165 14.42 9.15 6.14
CA THR A 165 14.72 7.78 5.70
C THR A 165 15.39 6.97 6.80
N ASP A 166 16.35 7.56 7.52
CA ASP A 166 17.00 6.92 8.66
C ASP A 166 16.01 6.64 9.79
N SER A 167 15.07 7.56 10.03
CA SER A 167 14.00 7.36 11.02
C SER A 167 13.03 6.26 10.63
N VAL A 168 12.63 6.17 9.36
CA VAL A 168 11.78 5.08 8.84
C VAL A 168 12.49 3.74 8.97
N ASN A 169 13.75 3.65 8.53
CA ASN A 169 14.53 2.43 8.62
C ASN A 169 14.75 1.98 10.07
N SER A 170 14.94 2.92 10.99
CA SER A 170 15.07 2.62 12.41
C SER A 170 13.78 2.06 13.00
N LYS A 171 12.63 2.66 12.65
CA LYS A 171 11.30 2.19 13.05
C LYS A 171 11.01 0.78 12.51
N ASP A 172 11.34 0.53 11.24
CA ASP A 172 11.15 -0.79 10.62
C ASP A 172 12.03 -1.87 11.28
N LYS A 173 13.29 -1.56 11.60
CA LYS A 173 14.16 -2.47 12.33
C LYS A 173 13.63 -2.76 13.75
N GLN A 174 13.12 -1.75 14.44
CA GLN A 174 12.52 -1.92 15.76
C GLN A 174 11.26 -2.80 15.69
N ASN A 175 10.39 -2.57 14.72
CA ASN A 175 9.19 -3.38 14.51
C ASN A 175 9.55 -4.85 14.20
N ALA A 176 10.53 -5.09 13.31
CA ALA A 176 11.01 -6.43 13.00
C ALA A 176 11.61 -7.14 14.22
N ALA A 177 12.34 -6.41 15.07
CA ALA A 177 12.88 -6.98 16.32
C ALA A 177 11.77 -7.35 17.31
N LEU A 178 10.73 -6.52 17.45
CA LEU A 178 9.57 -6.81 18.30
C LEU A 178 8.76 -8.01 17.77
N GLU A 179 8.59 -8.11 16.45
CA GLU A 179 7.92 -9.27 15.82
C GLU A 179 8.70 -10.55 16.08
N LEU A 180 10.03 -10.52 15.92
CA LEU A 180 10.90 -11.66 16.20
C LEU A 180 10.84 -12.09 17.67
N ASP A 181 10.85 -11.14 18.61
CA ASP A 181 10.70 -11.41 20.05
C ASP A 181 9.34 -12.04 20.37
N ALA A 182 8.28 -11.55 19.73
CA ALA A 182 6.95 -12.13 19.89
C ALA A 182 6.86 -13.58 19.36
N ILE A 183 7.46 -13.85 18.20
CA ILE A 183 7.54 -15.20 17.62
C ILE A 183 8.35 -16.13 18.56
N TYR A 184 9.50 -15.66 19.06
CA TYR A 184 10.32 -16.44 19.98
C TYR A 184 9.57 -16.82 21.26
N LYS A 185 8.89 -15.85 21.88
CA LYS A 185 8.06 -16.10 23.09
C LYS A 185 6.91 -17.06 22.82
N ALA A 186 6.27 -16.97 21.66
CA ALA A 186 5.21 -17.91 21.28
C ALA A 186 5.74 -19.34 21.14
N THR A 187 6.91 -19.50 20.50
CA THR A 187 7.56 -20.81 20.35
C THR A 187 7.97 -21.40 21.71
N GLU A 188 8.55 -20.58 22.59
CA GLU A 188 8.90 -21.03 23.97
C GLU A 188 7.66 -21.47 24.77
N GLN A 189 6.54 -20.76 24.63
CA GLN A 189 5.29 -21.17 25.26
C GLN A 189 4.74 -22.49 24.68
N GLU A 190 4.83 -22.71 23.38
CA GLU A 190 4.42 -23.95 22.74
C GLU A 190 5.27 -25.14 23.23
N GLU A 191 6.59 -24.97 23.32
CA GLU A 191 7.50 -25.99 23.86
C GLU A 191 7.17 -26.32 25.32
N TYR A 192 6.93 -25.30 26.14
CA TYR A 192 6.53 -25.48 27.54
C TYR A 192 5.20 -26.25 27.68
N ILE A 193 4.19 -25.91 26.87
CA ILE A 193 2.92 -26.62 26.85
C ILE A 193 3.10 -28.07 26.38
N ALA A 194 3.93 -28.29 25.36
CA ALA A 194 4.22 -29.62 24.85
C ALA A 194 4.89 -30.49 25.92
N GLU A 195 5.86 -29.94 26.68
CA GLU A 195 6.51 -30.64 27.78
C GLU A 195 5.53 -30.99 28.91
N GLN A 196 4.69 -30.03 29.33
CA GLN A 196 3.66 -30.28 30.34
C GLN A 196 2.65 -31.35 29.89
N THR A 197 2.20 -31.29 28.64
CA THR A 197 1.27 -32.30 28.11
C THR A 197 1.91 -33.68 28.04
N PHE A 198 3.20 -33.75 27.70
CA PHE A 198 3.95 -35.01 27.74
C PHE A 198 4.03 -35.59 29.17
N GLN A 199 4.41 -34.77 30.15
CA GLN A 199 4.47 -35.18 31.56
C GLN A 199 3.09 -35.67 32.08
N LEU A 200 2.02 -34.98 31.72
CA LEU A 200 0.65 -35.40 32.06
C LEU A 200 0.27 -36.75 31.43
N ARG A 201 0.64 -36.96 30.17
CA ARG A 201 0.42 -38.27 29.51
C ARG A 201 1.19 -39.40 30.20
N VAL A 202 2.47 -39.20 30.50
CA VAL A 202 3.27 -40.20 31.21
C VAL A 202 2.66 -40.53 32.58
N ARG A 203 2.26 -39.51 33.35
CA ARG A 203 1.62 -39.68 34.64
C ARG A 203 0.29 -40.45 34.53
N ASN A 204 -0.54 -40.12 33.56
CA ASN A 204 -1.81 -40.81 33.36
C ASN A 204 -1.64 -42.29 32.96
N ILE A 205 -0.65 -42.57 32.08
CA ILE A 205 -0.30 -43.97 31.72
C ILE A 205 0.21 -44.73 32.94
N SER A 206 1.06 -44.14 33.77
CA SER A 206 1.58 -44.76 35.00
C SER A 206 0.45 -45.07 36.00
N LEU A 207 -0.48 -44.13 36.16
CA LEU A 207 -1.66 -44.33 37.04
C LEU A 207 -2.60 -45.44 36.50
N ALA A 208 -2.82 -45.49 35.18
CA ALA A 208 -3.61 -46.57 34.57
C ALA A 208 -2.97 -47.95 34.77
N PHE A 209 -1.62 -48.02 34.62
CA PHE A 209 -0.87 -49.23 34.82
C PHE A 209 -0.93 -49.72 36.29
N LEU A 210 -0.80 -48.79 37.24
CA LEU A 210 -0.94 -49.07 38.68
C LEU A 210 -2.37 -49.58 39.01
N GLY A 211 -3.39 -48.97 38.43
CA GLY A 211 -4.79 -49.41 38.54
C GLY A 211 -5.02 -50.81 38.00
N CYS A 212 -4.40 -51.15 36.87
CA CYS A 212 -4.47 -52.50 36.32
C CYS A 212 -3.81 -53.54 37.24
N ILE A 213 -2.68 -53.25 37.83
CA ILE A 213 -1.99 -54.13 38.78
C ILE A 213 -2.83 -54.34 40.02
N THR A 214 -3.38 -53.30 40.62
CA THR A 214 -4.25 -53.40 41.81
C THR A 214 -5.53 -54.20 41.51
N PHE A 215 -6.11 -54.02 40.36
CA PHE A 215 -7.27 -54.80 39.94
C PHE A 215 -6.93 -56.29 39.79
N LEU A 216 -5.82 -56.62 39.16
CA LEU A 216 -5.37 -58.01 39.02
C LEU A 216 -5.09 -58.66 40.35
N THR A 217 -4.44 -57.95 41.27
CA THR A 217 -4.15 -58.48 42.62
C THR A 217 -5.43 -58.75 43.42
N LEU A 218 -6.40 -57.84 43.38
CA LEU A 218 -7.71 -58.01 44.00
C LEU A 218 -8.51 -59.20 43.40
N PHE A 219 -8.45 -59.30 42.06
CA PHE A 219 -9.10 -60.42 41.35
C PHE A 219 -8.47 -61.78 41.73
N MET A 220 -7.15 -61.84 41.84
CA MET A 220 -6.45 -63.05 42.28
C MET A 220 -6.81 -63.44 43.74
N LEU A 221 -6.83 -62.48 44.66
CA LEU A 221 -7.27 -62.67 46.02
C LEU A 221 -8.70 -63.17 46.14
N TRP A 222 -9.62 -62.58 45.36
CA TRP A 222 -11.01 -63.02 45.31
C TRP A 222 -11.16 -64.47 44.81
N ARG A 223 -10.34 -64.87 43.81
CA ARG A 223 -10.33 -66.19 43.26
C ARG A 223 -9.80 -67.24 44.25
N ILE A 224 -8.85 -66.88 45.09
CA ILE A 224 -8.27 -67.75 46.14
C ILE A 224 -9.30 -67.95 47.31
N TRP A 225 -10.10 -66.94 47.59
CA TRP A 225 -11.06 -66.91 48.67
C TRP A 225 -12.37 -67.67 48.33
N ARG A 226 -12.64 -67.91 47.07
CA ARG A 226 -13.80 -68.69 46.57
C ARG A 226 -13.42 -70.16 46.28
#